data_969a848da8297ed68429f9e6d5590b60
#
_entry.id   969a848da8297ed68429f9e6d5590b60
#
_cell.length_a   1.000
_cell.length_b   1.000
_cell.length_c   1.000
_cell.angle_alpha   90.00
_cell.angle_beta   90.00
_cell.angle_gamma   90.00
#
_symmetry.space_group_name_H-M   'P 1'
#
loop_
_entity.id
_entity.type
_entity.pdbx_description
1 polymer ?
#
loop_
_entity_poly.entity_id
_entity_poly.type
_entity_poly.pdbx_seq_one_letter_code
_entity_poly.pdbx_strand_id
1 'polypeptide(L)'
;DIYFSGNEVRDELYLNRGNMVFENITENAGLNTEGIWSNGVSMADVNNDGLIDIYVSTVSDYKNFKGHNRLYINNGDLSFTESSQYVGLDFKGFGTQASFFDYDNDGDLDVYLLNHTVHTPRNYGRSAKRKERDNKSGDRLYENLLDEGELSFVEVTNKAGIYSSALGYGLAIATVDINN
;
A
#
# COMPACT_ATOMS: atom_id res chain seq x y z
N ASP A 1 -11.29 12.33 -10.19
CA ASP A 1 -11.91 11.17 -9.54
C ASP A 1 -11.57 11.19 -8.06
N ILE A 2 -12.30 10.45 -7.24
CA ILE A 2 -12.09 10.42 -5.78
C ILE A 2 -12.21 8.97 -5.31
N TYR A 3 -11.23 8.51 -4.56
CA TYR A 3 -11.28 7.24 -3.84
C TYR A 3 -11.42 7.50 -2.34
N PHE A 4 -12.39 6.89 -1.70
CA PHE A 4 -12.59 6.92 -0.26
C PHE A 4 -12.25 5.56 0.35
N SER A 5 -11.25 5.51 1.22
CA SER A 5 -10.96 4.32 2.02
C SER A 5 -11.96 4.17 3.16
N GLY A 6 -12.49 2.97 3.31
CA GLY A 6 -13.49 2.62 4.32
C GLY A 6 -12.89 1.95 5.55
N ASN A 7 -13.27 2.42 6.74
CA ASN A 7 -12.97 1.74 8.00
C ASN A 7 -14.23 1.02 8.47
N GLU A 8 -14.24 -0.30 8.44
CA GLU A 8 -15.41 -1.16 8.75
C GLU A 8 -16.57 -1.06 7.73
N VAL A 9 -16.41 -0.26 6.67
CA VAL A 9 -17.30 -0.17 5.52
C VAL A 9 -16.48 -0.35 4.24
N ARG A 10 -17.12 -0.66 3.12
CA ARG A 10 -16.40 -0.80 1.84
C ARG A 10 -15.81 0.53 1.39
N ASP A 11 -14.73 0.45 0.64
CA ASP A 11 -14.18 1.61 -0.06
C ASP A 11 -15.12 2.04 -1.21
N GLU A 12 -15.00 3.29 -1.63
CA GLU A 12 -15.81 3.80 -2.73
C GLU A 12 -14.98 4.61 -3.73
N LEU A 13 -15.20 4.36 -5.02
CA LEU A 13 -14.60 5.09 -6.14
C LEU A 13 -15.66 5.91 -6.87
N TYR A 14 -15.37 7.22 -6.98
CA TYR A 14 -16.23 8.17 -7.66
C TYR A 14 -15.55 8.74 -8.90
N LEU A 15 -16.15 8.55 -10.04
CA LEU A 15 -15.74 9.15 -11.31
C LEU A 15 -16.24 10.59 -11.42
N ASN A 16 -15.36 11.51 -11.72
CA ASN A 16 -15.72 12.91 -11.99
C ASN A 16 -16.27 13.07 -13.41
N ARG A 17 -17.53 13.39 -13.53
CA ARG A 17 -18.23 13.67 -14.80
C ARG A 17 -18.11 15.14 -15.23
N GLY A 18 -17.33 15.94 -14.52
CA GLY A 18 -17.23 17.39 -14.72
C GLY A 18 -18.30 18.17 -13.94
N ASN A 19 -18.13 19.48 -13.86
CA ASN A 19 -19.04 20.39 -13.17
C ASN A 19 -19.41 19.99 -11.74
N MET A 20 -18.46 19.38 -10.97
CA MET A 20 -18.68 18.85 -9.62
C MET A 20 -19.72 17.74 -9.52
N VAL A 21 -19.98 17.04 -10.61
CA VAL A 21 -20.84 15.84 -10.64
C VAL A 21 -19.97 14.61 -10.52
N PHE A 22 -20.23 13.80 -9.51
CA PHE A 22 -19.51 12.55 -9.25
C PHE A 22 -20.46 11.35 -9.32
N GLU A 23 -20.03 10.30 -10.00
CA GLU A 23 -20.76 9.04 -10.14
C GLU A 23 -20.04 7.94 -9.39
N ASN A 24 -20.74 7.23 -8.50
CA ASN A 24 -20.15 6.06 -7.83
C ASN A 24 -20.04 4.90 -8.82
N ILE A 25 -18.81 4.49 -9.12
CA ILE A 25 -18.50 3.40 -10.04
C ILE A 25 -17.90 2.17 -9.35
N THR A 26 -17.88 2.13 -8.03
CA THR A 26 -17.18 1.12 -7.22
C THR A 26 -17.46 -0.31 -7.67
N GLU A 27 -18.72 -0.67 -7.86
CA GLU A 27 -19.12 -2.03 -8.27
C GLU A 27 -18.70 -2.32 -9.72
N ASN A 28 -18.95 -1.37 -10.63
CA ASN A 28 -18.59 -1.50 -12.04
C ASN A 28 -17.08 -1.53 -12.24
N ALA A 29 -16.34 -0.82 -11.37
CA ALA A 29 -14.87 -0.81 -11.38
C ALA A 29 -14.23 -2.11 -10.83
N GLY A 30 -15.02 -3.03 -10.27
CA GLY A 30 -14.51 -4.30 -9.75
C GLY A 30 -13.81 -4.18 -8.40
N LEU A 31 -14.00 -3.09 -7.66
CA LEU A 31 -13.39 -2.90 -6.35
C LEU A 31 -14.17 -3.63 -5.27
N ASN A 32 -13.55 -4.65 -4.69
CA ASN A 32 -14.16 -5.42 -3.61
C ASN A 32 -13.32 -5.29 -2.33
N THR A 33 -13.76 -4.44 -1.42
CA THR A 33 -13.12 -4.17 -0.12
C THR A 33 -14.05 -4.43 1.06
N GLU A 34 -15.13 -5.17 0.85
CA GLU A 34 -16.07 -5.52 1.92
C GLU A 34 -15.42 -6.35 3.03
N GLY A 35 -15.64 -5.96 4.28
CA GLY A 35 -15.06 -6.62 5.45
C GLY A 35 -13.56 -6.37 5.66
N ILE A 36 -12.99 -5.42 4.95
CA ILE A 36 -11.59 -5.01 5.06
C ILE A 36 -11.51 -3.69 5.83
N TRP A 37 -10.46 -3.50 6.59
CA TRP A 37 -10.13 -2.21 7.19
C TRP A 37 -9.08 -1.52 6.33
N SER A 38 -9.53 -0.67 5.41
CA SER A 38 -8.68 0.16 4.57
C SER A 38 -8.21 1.41 5.31
N ASN A 39 -6.96 1.81 5.12
CA ASN A 39 -6.36 3.01 5.68
C ASN A 39 -5.91 3.97 4.59
N GLY A 40 -4.63 3.86 4.19
CA GLY A 40 -4.03 4.72 3.18
C GLY A 40 -4.30 4.24 1.76
N VAL A 41 -4.42 5.21 0.87
CA VAL A 41 -4.52 4.97 -0.57
C VAL A 41 -3.37 5.69 -1.26
N SER A 42 -2.69 5.00 -2.15
CA SER A 42 -1.65 5.57 -3.00
C SER A 42 -1.96 5.25 -4.46
N MET A 43 -1.65 6.17 -5.34
CA MET A 43 -1.94 6.08 -6.76
C MET A 43 -0.65 6.28 -7.54
N ALA A 44 -0.34 5.34 -8.43
CA ALA A 44 0.84 5.37 -9.29
C ALA A 44 0.59 4.50 -10.52
N ASP A 45 1.30 4.74 -11.59
CA ASP A 45 1.41 3.84 -12.75
C ASP A 45 2.55 2.85 -12.44
N VAL A 46 2.22 1.67 -11.90
CA VAL A 46 3.22 0.74 -11.40
C VAL A 46 3.75 -0.22 -12.46
N ASN A 47 3.07 -0.28 -13.61
CA ASN A 47 3.42 -1.16 -14.73
C ASN A 47 3.86 -0.40 -16.00
N ASN A 48 4.00 0.95 -15.91
CA ASN A 48 4.40 1.85 -16.99
C ASN A 48 3.51 1.76 -18.25
N ASP A 49 2.19 1.51 -18.06
CA ASP A 49 1.23 1.46 -19.18
C ASP A 49 0.56 2.81 -19.48
N GLY A 50 0.84 3.83 -18.67
CA GLY A 50 0.28 5.18 -18.79
C GLY A 50 -1.05 5.36 -18.06
N LEU A 51 -1.55 4.36 -17.34
CA LEU A 51 -2.76 4.39 -16.54
C LEU A 51 -2.41 4.44 -15.04
N ILE A 52 -3.26 5.06 -14.25
CA ILE A 52 -3.04 5.15 -12.80
C ILE A 52 -3.68 3.95 -12.10
N ASP A 53 -2.85 3.20 -11.39
CA ASP A 53 -3.25 2.10 -10.54
C ASP A 53 -3.55 2.56 -9.11
N ILE A 54 -4.21 1.73 -8.31
CA ILE A 54 -4.63 2.06 -6.95
C ILE A 54 -4.05 1.02 -5.98
N TYR A 55 -3.27 1.49 -5.02
CA TYR A 55 -2.79 0.66 -3.92
C TYR A 55 -3.46 1.06 -2.60
N VAL A 56 -4.03 0.08 -1.91
CA VAL A 56 -4.75 0.26 -0.65
C VAL A 56 -4.02 -0.45 0.47
N SER A 57 -3.51 0.33 1.42
CA SER A 57 -2.93 -0.18 2.66
C SER A 57 -4.03 -0.59 3.64
N THR A 58 -3.93 -1.77 4.23
CA THR A 58 -4.97 -2.34 5.08
C THR A 58 -4.44 -2.75 6.44
N VAL A 59 -5.34 -2.82 7.42
CA VAL A 59 -5.08 -3.49 8.71
C VAL A 59 -5.61 -4.91 8.63
N SER A 60 -4.73 -5.88 8.84
CA SER A 60 -5.09 -7.29 8.86
C SER A 60 -4.73 -7.97 10.17
N ASP A 61 -5.42 -9.08 10.46
CA ASP A 61 -5.23 -9.87 11.69
C ASP A 61 -5.37 -9.07 13.00
N TYR A 62 -6.23 -8.05 12.98
CA TYR A 62 -6.61 -7.29 14.15
C TYR A 62 -8.11 -7.40 14.37
N LYS A 63 -8.54 -7.81 15.57
CA LYS A 63 -9.94 -8.19 15.86
C LYS A 63 -10.43 -9.25 14.84
N ASN A 64 -11.52 -8.98 14.15
CA ASN A 64 -12.13 -9.87 13.16
C ASN A 64 -11.71 -9.56 11.72
N PHE A 65 -10.91 -8.50 11.51
CA PHE A 65 -10.49 -8.09 10.17
C PHE A 65 -9.46 -9.07 9.61
N LYS A 66 -9.76 -9.59 8.46
CA LYS A 66 -8.90 -10.46 7.66
C LYS A 66 -8.71 -9.80 6.31
N GLY A 67 -7.48 -9.77 5.84
CA GLY A 67 -7.21 -9.15 4.56
C GLY A 67 -5.72 -9.07 4.30
N HIS A 68 -5.40 -8.32 3.28
CA HIS A 68 -4.05 -7.95 2.87
C HIS A 68 -4.13 -6.64 2.11
N ASN A 69 -3.01 -5.96 1.96
CA ASN A 69 -2.93 -4.80 1.09
C ASN A 69 -3.36 -5.16 -0.33
N ARG A 70 -4.00 -4.24 -1.02
CA ARG A 70 -4.57 -4.46 -2.34
C ARG A 70 -3.88 -3.60 -3.39
N LEU A 71 -3.51 -4.21 -4.50
CA LEU A 71 -3.13 -3.50 -5.72
C LEU A 71 -4.20 -3.75 -6.79
N TYR A 72 -4.78 -2.68 -7.29
CA TYR A 72 -5.74 -2.69 -8.36
C TYR A 72 -5.12 -2.09 -9.61
N ILE A 73 -4.82 -2.93 -10.59
CA ILE A 73 -4.31 -2.53 -11.91
C ILE A 73 -5.46 -2.01 -12.77
N ASN A 74 -5.27 -0.84 -13.35
CA ASN A 74 -6.24 -0.17 -14.21
C ASN A 74 -6.29 -0.84 -15.59
N ASN A 75 -7.47 -1.28 -16.02
CA ASN A 75 -7.64 -1.93 -17.32
C ASN A 75 -7.90 -0.95 -18.49
N GLY A 76 -7.98 0.37 -18.20
CA GLY A 76 -8.23 1.43 -19.21
C GLY A 76 -9.69 1.60 -19.63
N ASP A 77 -10.60 0.83 -19.08
CA ASP A 77 -12.05 0.85 -19.40
C ASP A 77 -12.93 1.21 -18.19
N LEU A 78 -12.37 1.89 -17.19
CA LEU A 78 -12.95 2.20 -15.89
C LEU A 78 -13.14 0.98 -14.98
N SER A 79 -12.53 -0.15 -15.31
CA SER A 79 -12.45 -1.31 -14.43
C SER A 79 -11.02 -1.53 -13.94
N PHE A 80 -10.88 -2.29 -12.85
CA PHE A 80 -9.60 -2.63 -12.24
C PHE A 80 -9.51 -4.12 -11.95
N THR A 81 -8.29 -4.65 -12.02
CA THR A 81 -7.98 -6.05 -11.66
C THR A 81 -7.16 -6.09 -10.37
N GLU A 82 -7.67 -6.77 -9.34
CA GLU A 82 -6.89 -6.99 -8.10
C GLU A 82 -5.75 -7.97 -8.38
N SER A 83 -4.51 -7.50 -8.20
CA SER A 83 -3.29 -8.20 -8.62
C SER A 83 -2.26 -8.35 -7.50
N SER A 84 -2.55 -7.91 -6.26
CA SER A 84 -1.55 -7.85 -5.19
C SER A 84 -0.87 -9.18 -4.88
N GLN A 85 -1.61 -10.28 -4.89
CA GLN A 85 -1.03 -11.62 -4.66
C GLN A 85 -0.17 -12.08 -5.83
N TYR A 86 -0.56 -11.73 -7.04
CA TYR A 86 0.17 -12.12 -8.24
C TYR A 86 1.54 -11.45 -8.32
N VAL A 87 1.59 -10.17 -7.95
CA VAL A 87 2.81 -9.36 -8.04
C VAL A 87 3.62 -9.32 -6.74
N GLY A 88 3.19 -9.95 -5.64
CA GLY A 88 3.93 -10.01 -4.38
C GLY A 88 3.72 -8.81 -3.42
N LEU A 89 2.66 -8.02 -3.60
CA LEU A 89 2.32 -6.86 -2.75
C LEU A 89 1.15 -7.12 -1.79
N ASP A 90 0.79 -8.37 -1.52
CA ASP A 90 -0.32 -8.75 -0.65
C ASP A 90 0.05 -8.75 0.85
N PHE A 91 0.80 -7.76 1.30
CA PHE A 91 1.27 -7.69 2.68
C PHE A 91 0.13 -7.80 3.70
N LYS A 92 0.36 -8.59 4.75
CA LYS A 92 -0.58 -8.82 5.87
C LYS A 92 -0.02 -8.25 7.16
N GLY A 93 -0.47 -7.08 7.54
CA GLY A 93 0.03 -6.39 8.73
C GLY A 93 -0.82 -5.17 9.08
N PHE A 94 -0.17 -4.16 9.63
CA PHE A 94 -0.83 -2.95 10.11
C PHE A 94 -0.50 -1.78 9.18
N GLY A 95 -0.86 -1.93 7.89
CA GLY A 95 -0.59 -0.94 6.86
C GLY A 95 -1.26 0.40 7.16
N THR A 96 -0.49 1.49 7.05
CA THR A 96 -0.99 2.86 7.20
C THR A 96 -1.03 3.57 5.86
N GLN A 97 0.08 3.55 5.12
CA GLN A 97 0.21 4.19 3.83
C GLN A 97 1.34 3.55 3.01
N ALA A 98 1.31 3.74 1.71
CA ALA A 98 2.41 3.42 0.81
C ALA A 98 2.92 4.68 0.11
N SER A 99 4.16 4.67 -0.35
CA SER A 99 4.72 5.67 -1.25
C SER A 99 5.46 4.96 -2.37
N PHE A 100 5.15 5.33 -3.61
CA PHE A 100 5.82 4.83 -4.80
C PHE A 100 6.92 5.82 -5.23
N PHE A 101 8.08 5.31 -5.56
CA PHE A 101 9.23 6.08 -6.02
C PHE A 101 10.30 5.12 -6.56
N ASP A 102 11.10 5.57 -7.49
CA ASP A 102 12.24 4.84 -8.01
C ASP A 102 13.39 4.93 -6.97
N TYR A 103 13.68 3.84 -6.23
CA TYR A 103 14.63 3.87 -5.11
C TYR A 103 16.07 3.56 -5.55
N ASP A 104 16.24 2.84 -6.66
CA ASP A 104 17.55 2.40 -7.16
C ASP A 104 17.92 2.98 -8.54
N ASN A 105 17.07 3.84 -9.10
CA ASN A 105 17.24 4.55 -10.35
C ASN A 105 17.28 3.64 -11.58
N ASP A 106 16.45 2.62 -11.60
CA ASP A 106 16.29 1.71 -12.74
C ASP A 106 15.16 2.12 -13.69
N GLY A 107 14.31 3.08 -13.28
CA GLY A 107 13.27 3.72 -14.10
C GLY A 107 11.88 3.13 -13.89
N ASP A 108 11.69 2.21 -12.97
CA ASP A 108 10.38 1.75 -12.54
C ASP A 108 10.03 2.24 -11.11
N LEU A 109 8.82 1.99 -10.65
CA LEU A 109 8.35 2.47 -9.36
C LEU A 109 8.34 1.37 -8.32
N ASP A 110 9.19 1.53 -7.32
CA ASP A 110 9.24 0.75 -6.10
C ASP A 110 8.21 1.21 -5.09
N VAL A 111 8.03 0.45 -4.01
CA VAL A 111 7.08 0.85 -2.97
C VAL A 111 7.63 0.71 -1.55
N TYR A 112 7.55 1.79 -0.79
CA TYR A 112 7.75 1.79 0.65
C TYR A 112 6.40 1.66 1.35
N LEU A 113 6.24 0.63 2.18
CA LEU A 113 5.08 0.41 3.02
C LEU A 113 5.33 0.94 4.42
N LEU A 114 4.58 1.96 4.81
CA LEU A 114 4.55 2.50 6.15
C LEU A 114 3.54 1.73 6.99
N ASN A 115 4.00 1.19 8.12
CA ASN A 115 3.17 0.43 9.03
C ASN A 115 3.07 1.11 10.41
N HIS A 116 2.04 0.76 11.17
CA HIS A 116 1.78 1.30 12.49
C HIS A 116 1.63 0.18 13.52
N THR A 117 2.39 0.23 14.62
CA THR A 117 2.21 -0.77 15.67
C THR A 117 0.91 -0.57 16.45
N VAL A 118 0.22 -1.66 16.71
CA VAL A 118 -0.96 -1.69 17.61
C VAL A 118 -0.58 -1.87 19.07
N HIS A 119 0.70 -2.06 19.35
CA HIS A 119 1.20 -2.28 20.69
C HIS A 119 1.51 -0.95 21.39
N THR A 120 1.11 -0.83 22.64
CA THR A 120 1.45 0.33 23.44
C THR A 120 2.85 0.20 24.06
N PRO A 121 3.59 1.28 24.34
CA PRO A 121 4.87 1.24 25.04
C PRO A 121 4.82 0.47 26.36
N ARG A 122 3.67 0.44 27.04
CA ARG A 122 3.48 -0.34 28.26
C ARG A 122 3.59 -1.85 28.06
N ASN A 123 3.25 -2.35 26.89
CA ASN A 123 3.29 -3.79 26.57
C ASN A 123 4.71 -4.27 26.27
N TYR A 124 5.64 -3.37 25.98
CA TYR A 124 7.01 -3.72 25.58
C TYR A 124 8.07 -3.54 26.69
N GLY A 125 7.73 -2.97 27.83
CA GLY A 125 8.50 -2.93 29.08
C GLY A 125 9.86 -2.28 29.04
N ARG A 126 10.72 -2.45 28.04
CA ARG A 126 12.07 -1.90 27.95
C ARG A 126 12.52 -1.65 26.51
N SER A 127 13.46 -0.70 26.36
CA SER A 127 14.02 -0.23 25.09
C SER A 127 14.65 -1.30 24.17
N ALA A 128 14.92 -2.50 24.67
CA ALA A 128 15.49 -3.60 23.89
C ALA A 128 14.59 -4.02 22.73
N LYS A 129 13.27 -3.95 22.89
CA LYS A 129 12.30 -4.29 21.82
C LYS A 129 12.32 -3.33 20.63
N ARG A 130 12.88 -2.14 20.75
CA ARG A 130 13.13 -1.26 19.60
C ARG A 130 14.07 -1.88 18.56
N LYS A 131 14.88 -2.86 18.98
CA LYS A 131 15.84 -3.55 18.12
C LYS A 131 15.29 -4.85 17.54
N GLU A 132 14.06 -5.23 17.90
CA GLU A 132 13.41 -6.39 17.34
C GLU A 132 12.63 -5.97 16.06
N ARG A 133 12.78 -6.75 15.01
CA ARG A 133 11.95 -6.61 13.80
C ARG A 133 10.58 -7.21 14.06
N ASP A 134 9.56 -6.61 13.47
CA ASP A 134 8.20 -7.13 13.57
C ASP A 134 7.59 -7.32 12.18
N ASN A 135 7.04 -8.51 11.97
CA ASN A 135 6.51 -8.89 10.67
C ASN A 135 5.19 -8.20 10.29
N LYS A 136 4.50 -7.58 11.25
CA LYS A 136 3.20 -6.94 11.01
C LYS A 136 3.23 -5.41 11.11
N SER A 137 4.10 -4.87 11.96
CA SER A 137 4.18 -3.43 12.22
C SER A 137 5.46 -2.77 11.72
N GLY A 138 6.45 -3.55 11.31
CA GLY A 138 7.68 -3.02 10.74
C GLY A 138 7.47 -2.52 9.30
N ASP A 139 8.07 -1.37 8.99
CA ASP A 139 8.04 -0.81 7.64
C ASP A 139 8.77 -1.71 6.64
N ARG A 140 8.42 -1.60 5.36
CA ARG A 140 8.98 -2.44 4.30
C ARG A 140 9.27 -1.65 3.04
N LEU A 141 10.32 -2.07 2.34
CA LEU A 141 10.60 -1.64 0.98
C LEU A 141 10.52 -2.85 0.05
N TYR A 142 9.85 -2.67 -1.06
CA TYR A 142 9.75 -3.63 -2.14
C TYR A 142 10.31 -3.00 -3.42
N GLU A 143 11.23 -3.71 -4.04
CA GLU A 143 11.81 -3.43 -5.35
C GLU A 143 10.87 -4.00 -6.43
N ASN A 144 10.51 -3.20 -7.42
CA ASN A 144 9.81 -3.65 -8.61
C ASN A 144 10.84 -4.30 -9.55
N LEU A 145 10.47 -5.31 -10.28
CA LEU A 145 11.32 -5.98 -11.25
C LEU A 145 10.78 -5.84 -12.68
N LEU A 146 10.05 -4.75 -12.93
CA LEU A 146 9.43 -4.50 -14.23
C LEU A 146 10.49 -4.31 -15.33
N ASP A 147 11.63 -3.73 -15.01
CA ASP A 147 12.78 -3.60 -15.92
C ASP A 147 13.34 -4.97 -16.34
N GLU A 148 13.18 -6.00 -15.53
CA GLU A 148 13.52 -7.40 -15.87
C GLU A 148 12.46 -8.09 -16.75
N GLY A 149 11.32 -7.41 -17.02
CA GLY A 149 10.31 -7.81 -18.01
C GLY A 149 9.02 -8.40 -17.47
N GLU A 150 8.82 -8.43 -16.14
CA GLU A 150 7.57 -8.88 -15.52
C GLU A 150 7.25 -8.03 -14.30
N LEU A 151 6.02 -7.49 -14.20
CA LEU A 151 5.57 -6.78 -13.03
C LEU A 151 5.56 -7.72 -11.81
N SER A 152 6.55 -7.55 -10.94
CA SER A 152 6.65 -8.29 -9.69
C SER A 152 7.45 -7.50 -8.66
N PHE A 153 7.11 -7.67 -7.38
CA PHE A 153 7.75 -6.93 -6.30
C PHE A 153 8.43 -7.88 -5.32
N VAL A 154 9.67 -7.57 -4.96
CA VAL A 154 10.49 -8.35 -4.03
C VAL A 154 10.84 -7.53 -2.81
N GLU A 155 10.64 -8.07 -1.62
CA GLU A 155 10.98 -7.36 -0.38
C GLU A 155 12.51 -7.20 -0.21
N VAL A 156 12.98 -5.97 -0.22
CA VAL A 156 14.39 -5.58 -0.08
C VAL A 156 14.70 -4.79 1.20
N THR A 157 13.78 -4.74 2.14
CA THR A 157 13.89 -3.99 3.41
C THR A 157 15.23 -4.16 4.08
N ASN A 158 15.75 -5.39 4.15
CA ASN A 158 17.06 -5.68 4.76
C ASN A 158 18.24 -5.22 3.91
N LYS A 159 18.17 -5.43 2.59
CA LYS A 159 19.18 -5.01 1.60
C LYS A 159 19.34 -3.48 1.62
N ALA A 160 18.23 -2.76 1.72
CA ALA A 160 18.18 -1.30 1.77
C ALA A 160 18.55 -0.72 3.15
N GLY A 161 18.81 -1.54 4.17
CA GLY A 161 19.20 -1.07 5.50
C GLY A 161 18.05 -0.48 6.33
N ILE A 162 16.79 -0.67 5.89
CA ILE A 162 15.60 -0.17 6.59
C ILE A 162 15.36 -0.98 7.86
N TYR A 163 15.14 -0.26 8.95
CA TYR A 163 14.92 -0.87 10.26
C TYR A 163 13.44 -1.05 10.56
N SER A 164 12.91 -2.24 10.30
CA SER A 164 11.51 -2.64 10.54
C SER A 164 11.22 -2.87 12.03
N SER A 165 11.14 -1.79 12.84
CA SER A 165 10.95 -1.91 14.28
C SER A 165 9.54 -2.31 14.69
N ALA A 166 9.42 -3.12 15.74
CA ALA A 166 8.15 -3.42 16.40
C ALA A 166 7.48 -2.17 17.04
N LEU A 167 8.18 -1.05 17.17
CA LEU A 167 7.70 0.18 17.80
C LEU A 167 7.56 1.35 16.80
N GLY A 168 7.30 1.05 15.54
CA GLY A 168 6.95 2.05 14.52
C GLY A 168 5.53 2.59 14.72
N TYR A 169 5.36 3.91 14.73
CA TYR A 169 4.06 4.59 14.78
C TYR A 169 3.92 5.47 13.54
N GLY A 170 4.12 4.88 12.37
CA GLY A 170 4.03 5.58 11.10
C GLY A 170 2.64 6.13 10.83
N LEU A 171 2.52 7.41 10.51
CA LEU A 171 1.25 8.07 10.19
C LEU A 171 1.19 8.57 8.75
N ALA A 172 2.31 9.06 8.24
CA ALA A 172 2.43 9.52 6.86
C ALA A 172 3.86 9.39 6.36
N ILE A 173 4.02 9.26 5.06
CA ILE A 173 5.29 9.23 4.36
C ILE A 173 5.23 10.16 3.16
N ALA A 174 6.34 10.77 2.83
CA ALA A 174 6.57 11.45 1.57
C ALA A 174 7.96 11.11 1.06
N THR A 175 8.08 10.92 -0.23
CA THR A 175 9.34 10.67 -0.92
C THR A 175 9.68 11.85 -1.83
N VAL A 176 10.96 12.15 -1.98
CA VAL A 176 11.45 13.24 -2.84
C VAL A 176 12.88 12.93 -3.27
N ASP A 177 13.18 13.19 -4.53
CA ASP A 177 14.54 13.29 -5.01
C ASP A 177 15.06 14.71 -4.74
N ILE A 178 16.11 14.83 -3.93
CA ILE A 178 16.67 16.13 -3.50
C ILE A 178 18.00 16.49 -4.17
N ASN A 179 18.53 15.62 -4.99
CA ASN A 179 19.85 15.78 -5.63
C ASN A 179 19.88 15.45 -7.12
N ASN A 180 18.73 15.41 -7.72
CA ASN A 180 18.51 15.14 -9.15
C ASN A 180 19.54 15.80 -10.08
#